data_899cf703e21073146a0c7bd7f2f257f2
#
_entry.id   899cf703e21073146a0c7bd7f2f257f2
#
_cell.length_a   1.000
_cell.length_b   1.000
_cell.length_c   1.000
_cell.angle_alpha   90.00
_cell.angle_beta   90.00
_cell.angle_gamma   90.00
#
_symmetry.space_group_name_H-M   'P 1'
#
loop_
_entity.id
_entity.type
_entity.pdbx_description
1 polymer ?
#
loop_
_entity_poly.entity_id
_entity_poly.type
_entity_poly.pdbx_seq_one_letter_code
_entity_poly.pdbx_strand_id
1 'polypeptide(L)'
;KTGVQVFQFPEGVTWGDGQVAYVAIGIAASSDEHLGLLRQLTHVLSDDSVAEQLKSATTAEELRALLMGEKQSEQQKLDNEMLTLDIVASDLLTLQALNAARLKEAGAVDATFVTKAINEQPLNLGQGIWLSDSAEGNLRSAIAVSRAANAFDVDGETAAMLVSVAMNDDQPIAVLKRLADLLLDNKADRLLKADAATLLALLTSDDAPTDDVLSAEFVVRNEHGLHARPGTM
;
A
#
# COMPACT_ATOMS: atom_id res chain seq x y z
N LYS A 1 20.18 -13.43 23.23
CA LYS A 1 19.95 -12.94 21.87
C LYS A 1 18.86 -13.79 21.23
N THR A 2 17.81 -13.14 20.73
CA THR A 2 16.79 -13.79 19.92
C THR A 2 17.36 -14.04 18.53
N GLY A 3 17.15 -15.22 17.99
CA GLY A 3 17.62 -15.60 16.66
C GLY A 3 16.66 -16.55 15.97
N VAL A 4 16.60 -16.45 14.66
CA VAL A 4 15.84 -17.35 13.79
C VAL A 4 16.81 -17.99 12.82
N GLN A 5 16.71 -19.30 12.67
CA GLN A 5 17.48 -20.06 11.70
C GLN A 5 16.51 -20.79 10.78
N VAL A 6 16.71 -20.66 9.48
CA VAL A 6 15.84 -21.25 8.47
C VAL A 6 16.62 -22.25 7.64
N PHE A 7 16.07 -23.45 7.49
CA PHE A 7 16.60 -24.52 6.65
C PHE A 7 15.59 -24.78 5.52
N GLN A 8 16.05 -24.74 4.29
CA GLN A 8 15.25 -25.07 3.11
C GLN A 8 15.67 -26.45 2.58
N PHE A 9 14.67 -27.25 2.23
CA PHE A 9 14.83 -28.56 1.61
C PHE A 9 14.12 -28.55 0.25
N PRO A 10 14.83 -28.22 -0.84
CA PRO A 10 14.19 -28.05 -2.16
C PRO A 10 13.42 -29.28 -2.66
N GLU A 11 13.91 -30.49 -2.34
CA GLU A 11 13.28 -31.75 -2.71
C GLU A 11 12.30 -32.28 -1.64
N GLY A 12 12.18 -31.56 -0.53
CA GLY A 12 11.38 -31.97 0.61
C GLY A 12 12.02 -33.09 1.44
N VAL A 13 11.69 -33.13 2.72
CA VAL A 13 12.08 -34.20 3.66
C VAL A 13 10.82 -34.79 4.26
N THR A 14 10.71 -36.11 4.26
CA THR A 14 9.58 -36.79 4.89
C THR A 14 9.65 -36.60 6.40
N TRP A 15 8.62 -35.98 6.95
CA TRP A 15 8.47 -35.72 8.36
C TRP A 15 7.25 -36.48 8.86
N GLY A 16 7.36 -37.26 9.90
CA GLY A 16 6.31 -38.09 10.50
C GLY A 16 4.99 -38.25 9.71
N ASP A 17 4.29 -39.32 9.83
CA ASP A 17 2.97 -39.57 9.21
C ASP A 17 2.83 -39.28 7.68
N GLY A 18 3.96 -39.32 6.95
CA GLY A 18 3.93 -39.12 5.49
C GLY A 18 3.87 -37.65 5.02
N GLN A 19 3.99 -36.70 5.92
CA GLN A 19 4.07 -35.29 5.56
C GLN A 19 5.45 -34.93 5.02
N VAL A 20 5.50 -34.03 4.05
CA VAL A 20 6.75 -33.53 3.47
C VAL A 20 7.02 -32.10 3.94
N ALA A 21 8.16 -31.89 4.56
CA ALA A 21 8.62 -30.57 4.96
C ALA A 21 9.62 -30.00 3.93
N TYR A 22 9.39 -28.79 3.47
CA TYR A 22 10.27 -28.05 2.56
C TYR A 22 11.05 -26.96 3.27
N VAL A 23 10.59 -26.53 4.43
CA VAL A 23 11.23 -25.49 5.24
C VAL A 23 11.12 -25.88 6.71
N ALA A 24 12.23 -25.77 7.45
CA ALA A 24 12.26 -25.87 8.89
C ALA A 24 12.77 -24.57 9.50
N ILE A 25 12.10 -24.09 10.51
CA ILE A 25 12.42 -22.81 11.17
C ILE A 25 12.73 -23.08 12.63
N GLY A 26 13.99 -22.85 13.02
CA GLY A 26 14.44 -22.90 14.40
C GLY A 26 14.39 -21.52 15.03
N ILE A 27 13.77 -21.39 16.19
CA ILE A 27 13.67 -20.13 16.93
C ILE A 27 14.38 -20.26 18.25
N ALA A 28 15.37 -19.40 18.47
CA ALA A 28 16.03 -19.20 19.75
C ALA A 28 15.58 -17.83 20.29
N ALA A 29 14.87 -17.82 21.40
CA ALA A 29 14.40 -16.57 21.99
C ALA A 29 14.58 -16.59 23.51
N SER A 30 14.97 -15.47 24.06
CA SER A 30 14.97 -15.23 25.50
C SER A 30 13.73 -14.48 25.89
N SER A 31 12.93 -15.05 26.83
CA SER A 31 11.70 -14.45 27.37
C SER A 31 10.56 -14.21 26.32
N ASP A 32 9.76 -13.19 26.52
CA ASP A 32 8.48 -12.98 25.79
C ASP A 32 8.62 -12.52 24.33
N GLU A 33 9.83 -12.25 23.84
CA GLU A 33 10.08 -11.83 22.46
C GLU A 33 9.66 -12.89 21.43
N HIS A 34 9.68 -14.15 21.81
CA HIS A 34 9.30 -15.26 20.92
C HIS A 34 7.82 -15.21 20.49
N LEU A 35 6.93 -14.69 21.34
CA LEU A 35 5.51 -14.61 21.02
C LEU A 35 5.22 -13.64 19.87
N GLY A 36 5.90 -12.51 19.86
CA GLY A 36 5.81 -11.55 18.76
C GLY A 36 6.30 -12.13 17.44
N LEU A 37 7.44 -12.79 17.47
CA LEU A 37 8.04 -13.44 16.33
C LEU A 37 7.18 -14.60 15.80
N LEU A 38 6.64 -15.44 16.68
CA LEU A 38 5.74 -16.52 16.30
C LEU A 38 4.45 -16.01 15.66
N ARG A 39 3.87 -14.92 16.16
CA ARG A 39 2.70 -14.29 15.56
C ARG A 39 3.00 -13.79 14.15
N GLN A 40 4.13 -13.13 13.96
CA GLN A 40 4.56 -12.64 12.65
C GLN A 40 4.76 -13.79 11.67
N LEU A 41 5.49 -14.82 12.07
CA LEU A 41 5.73 -16.01 11.24
C LEU A 41 4.43 -16.74 10.92
N THR A 42 3.52 -16.89 11.89
CA THR A 42 2.23 -17.52 11.67
C THR A 42 1.38 -16.72 10.69
N HIS A 43 1.40 -15.40 10.80
CA HIS A 43 0.67 -14.52 9.87
C HIS A 43 1.20 -14.66 8.44
N VAL A 44 2.50 -14.62 8.26
CA VAL A 44 3.16 -14.78 6.95
C VAL A 44 2.92 -16.18 6.36
N LEU A 45 3.04 -17.22 7.17
CA LEU A 45 2.90 -18.62 6.75
C LEU A 45 1.43 -19.05 6.52
N SER A 46 0.46 -18.28 6.99
CA SER A 46 -0.96 -18.52 6.70
C SER A 46 -1.35 -18.15 5.27
N ASP A 47 -0.51 -17.46 4.54
CA ASP A 47 -0.69 -17.14 3.13
C ASP A 47 -0.13 -18.29 2.26
N ASP A 48 -1.01 -18.98 1.53
CA ASP A 48 -0.62 -20.09 0.66
C ASP A 48 0.37 -19.68 -0.44
N SER A 49 0.33 -18.43 -0.88
CA SER A 49 1.27 -17.91 -1.88
C SER A 49 2.70 -17.83 -1.33
N VAL A 50 2.85 -17.52 -0.05
CA VAL A 50 4.16 -17.49 0.64
C VAL A 50 4.74 -18.89 0.74
N ALA A 51 3.93 -19.90 1.02
CA ALA A 51 4.39 -21.30 1.08
C ALA A 51 4.99 -21.76 -0.26
N GLU A 52 4.37 -21.43 -1.37
CA GLU A 52 4.90 -21.73 -2.71
C GLU A 52 6.16 -20.92 -3.03
N GLN A 53 6.23 -19.66 -2.65
CA GLN A 53 7.42 -18.83 -2.83
C GLN A 53 8.60 -19.30 -1.98
N LEU A 54 8.36 -19.80 -0.76
CA LEU A 54 9.39 -20.39 0.10
C LEU A 54 10.00 -21.66 -0.51
N LYS A 55 9.20 -22.49 -1.19
CA LYS A 55 9.69 -23.66 -1.91
C LYS A 55 10.59 -23.29 -3.07
N SER A 56 10.28 -22.23 -3.79
CA SER A 56 10.97 -21.79 -5.00
C SER A 56 12.09 -20.79 -4.74
N ALA A 57 12.25 -20.30 -3.53
CA ALA A 57 13.32 -19.37 -3.17
C ALA A 57 14.70 -20.03 -3.35
N THR A 58 15.63 -19.33 -3.98
CA THR A 58 16.97 -19.82 -4.29
C THR A 58 18.07 -19.16 -3.48
N THR A 59 17.79 -18.06 -2.79
CA THR A 59 18.74 -17.31 -1.98
C THR A 59 18.28 -17.17 -0.53
N ALA A 60 19.23 -17.02 0.38
CA ALA A 60 18.96 -16.77 1.79
C ALA A 60 18.23 -15.42 2.02
N GLU A 61 18.54 -14.43 1.19
CA GLU A 61 17.90 -13.11 1.23
C GLU A 61 16.43 -13.19 0.83
N GLU A 62 16.09 -13.97 -0.19
CA GLU A 62 14.69 -14.21 -0.58
C GLU A 62 13.90 -14.91 0.53
N LEU A 63 14.47 -15.93 1.16
CA LEU A 63 13.86 -16.62 2.29
C LEU A 63 13.60 -15.67 3.46
N ARG A 64 14.60 -14.86 3.78
CA ARG A 64 14.47 -13.86 4.84
C ARG A 64 13.39 -12.85 4.54
N ALA A 65 13.38 -12.28 3.34
CA ALA A 65 12.39 -11.29 2.91
C ALA A 65 10.95 -11.86 2.96
N LEU A 66 10.75 -13.10 2.53
CA LEU A 66 9.45 -13.78 2.60
C LEU A 66 8.98 -13.96 4.04
N LEU A 67 9.85 -14.43 4.93
CA LEU A 67 9.53 -14.70 6.33
C LEU A 67 9.34 -13.42 7.15
N MET A 68 10.02 -12.36 6.80
CA MET A 68 9.87 -11.05 7.44
C MET A 68 8.70 -10.22 6.85
N GLY A 69 8.00 -10.75 5.85
CA GLY A 69 6.90 -10.05 5.19
C GLY A 69 7.34 -8.93 4.23
N GLU A 70 8.64 -8.77 3.98
CA GLU A 70 9.17 -7.71 3.13
C GLU A 70 8.77 -7.86 1.65
N LYS A 71 8.59 -9.09 1.16
CA LYS A 71 8.14 -9.35 -0.22
C LYS A 71 6.64 -9.20 -0.44
N GLN A 72 5.82 -9.21 0.60
CA GLN A 72 4.38 -8.96 0.46
C GLN A 72 4.09 -7.52 0.06
N SER A 73 5.03 -6.60 0.28
CA SER A 73 4.93 -5.19 -0.13
C SER A 73 5.25 -4.94 -1.59
N GLU A 74 5.86 -5.88 -2.32
CA GLU A 74 6.17 -5.70 -3.75
C GLU A 74 4.94 -5.75 -4.67
N GLN A 75 3.79 -6.22 -4.20
CA GLN A 75 2.58 -6.32 -5.03
C GLN A 75 1.83 -5.01 -5.19
N GLN A 76 2.26 -3.95 -4.52
CA GLN A 76 1.58 -2.66 -4.58
C GLN A 76 2.53 -1.49 -4.48
N LYS A 77 3.32 -1.30 -5.49
CA LYS A 77 3.93 0.01 -5.71
C LYS A 77 2.99 0.82 -6.58
N LEU A 78 2.36 1.83 -5.98
CA LEU A 78 1.99 2.99 -6.75
C LEU A 78 3.30 3.51 -7.34
N ASP A 79 3.49 3.38 -8.64
CA ASP A 79 4.68 3.78 -9.36
C ASP A 79 4.32 4.82 -10.45
N ASN A 80 5.33 5.32 -11.16
CA ASN A 80 5.13 6.32 -12.19
C ASN A 80 4.21 5.85 -13.33
N GLU A 81 4.13 4.55 -13.59
CA GLU A 81 3.27 3.99 -14.64
C GLU A 81 1.79 4.13 -14.32
N MET A 82 1.46 4.22 -13.04
CA MET A 82 0.10 4.39 -12.56
C MET A 82 -0.34 5.87 -12.47
N LEU A 83 0.56 6.80 -12.78
CA LEU A 83 0.28 8.23 -12.79
C LEU A 83 0.14 8.73 -14.23
N THR A 84 -0.95 9.43 -14.51
CA THR A 84 -1.18 10.13 -15.78
C THR A 84 -1.44 11.60 -15.45
N LEU A 85 -0.39 12.42 -15.55
CA LEU A 85 -0.40 13.79 -15.07
C LEU A 85 -0.49 14.80 -16.21
N ASP A 86 -1.07 15.96 -15.90
CA ASP A 86 -1.13 17.14 -16.75
C ASP A 86 -1.77 16.88 -18.12
N ILE A 87 -2.81 16.06 -18.14
CA ILE A 87 -3.55 15.72 -19.35
C ILE A 87 -4.61 16.77 -19.67
N VAL A 88 -4.86 16.93 -20.94
CA VAL A 88 -5.96 17.77 -21.41
C VAL A 88 -7.27 17.00 -21.27
N ALA A 89 -8.00 17.30 -20.22
CA ALA A 89 -9.31 16.70 -19.92
C ALA A 89 -10.28 17.76 -19.44
N SER A 90 -11.53 17.62 -19.81
CA SER A 90 -12.62 18.52 -19.45
C SER A 90 -13.80 17.79 -18.80
N ASP A 91 -13.67 16.49 -18.56
CA ASP A 91 -14.68 15.65 -17.91
C ASP A 91 -14.05 14.54 -17.08
N LEU A 92 -14.80 14.02 -16.12
CA LEU A 92 -14.36 12.91 -15.27
C LEU A 92 -14.27 11.59 -16.03
N LEU A 93 -15.08 11.40 -17.07
CA LEU A 93 -15.06 10.17 -17.85
C LEU A 93 -13.71 9.94 -18.51
N THR A 94 -13.05 10.98 -19.00
CA THR A 94 -11.69 10.90 -19.55
C THR A 94 -10.71 10.42 -18.49
N LEU A 95 -10.77 10.98 -17.28
CA LEU A 95 -9.92 10.58 -16.17
C LEU A 95 -10.20 9.14 -15.71
N GLN A 96 -11.46 8.74 -15.65
CA GLN A 96 -11.86 7.36 -15.32
C GLN A 96 -11.34 6.36 -16.36
N ALA A 97 -11.48 6.67 -17.64
CA ALA A 97 -11.04 5.81 -18.72
C ALA A 97 -9.52 5.59 -18.69
N LEU A 98 -8.75 6.65 -18.46
CA LEU A 98 -7.30 6.58 -18.34
C LEU A 98 -6.87 5.72 -17.15
N ASN A 99 -7.43 5.94 -15.99
CA ASN A 99 -7.13 5.16 -14.80
C ASN A 99 -7.54 3.69 -14.95
N ALA A 100 -8.73 3.43 -15.47
CA ALA A 100 -9.21 2.07 -15.71
C ALA A 100 -8.32 1.31 -16.71
N ALA A 101 -7.86 1.99 -17.77
CA ALA A 101 -6.93 1.43 -18.72
C ALA A 101 -5.59 1.06 -18.08
N ARG A 102 -5.05 1.93 -17.23
CA ARG A 102 -3.81 1.66 -16.50
C ARG A 102 -3.94 0.47 -15.55
N LEU A 103 -5.03 0.42 -14.79
CA LEU A 103 -5.32 -0.71 -13.88
C LEU A 103 -5.49 -2.02 -14.63
N LYS A 104 -6.14 -2.01 -15.79
CA LYS A 104 -6.31 -3.19 -16.62
C LYS A 104 -4.99 -3.65 -17.25
N GLU A 105 -4.19 -2.74 -17.77
CA GLU A 105 -2.86 -3.02 -18.32
C GLU A 105 -1.92 -3.63 -17.27
N ALA A 106 -2.02 -3.17 -16.03
CA ALA A 106 -1.26 -3.71 -14.89
C ALA A 106 -1.78 -5.08 -14.41
N GLY A 107 -2.87 -5.60 -14.96
CA GLY A 107 -3.48 -6.86 -14.55
C GLY A 107 -4.22 -6.78 -13.21
N ALA A 108 -4.51 -5.59 -12.72
CA ALA A 108 -5.18 -5.39 -11.44
C ALA A 108 -6.69 -5.54 -11.52
N VAL A 109 -7.28 -5.31 -12.68
CA VAL A 109 -8.72 -5.36 -12.92
C VAL A 109 -9.06 -6.05 -14.24
N ASP A 110 -10.28 -6.53 -14.33
CA ASP A 110 -10.83 -7.08 -15.57
C ASP A 110 -11.78 -6.09 -16.29
N ALA A 111 -12.38 -6.52 -17.40
CA ALA A 111 -13.30 -5.70 -18.17
C ALA A 111 -14.58 -5.32 -17.40
N THR A 112 -15.00 -6.12 -16.43
CA THR A 112 -16.16 -5.83 -15.58
C THR A 112 -15.90 -4.58 -14.72
N PHE A 113 -14.72 -4.49 -14.11
CA PHE A 113 -14.32 -3.30 -13.37
C PHE A 113 -14.38 -2.05 -14.27
N VAL A 114 -13.78 -2.13 -15.46
CA VAL A 114 -13.74 -0.99 -16.39
C VAL A 114 -15.15 -0.52 -16.73
N THR A 115 -16.03 -1.44 -17.06
CA THR A 115 -17.43 -1.11 -17.42
C THR A 115 -18.19 -0.47 -16.26
N LYS A 116 -18.03 -1.02 -15.06
CA LYS A 116 -18.68 -0.51 -13.85
C LYS A 116 -18.14 0.87 -13.48
N ALA A 117 -16.82 1.02 -13.39
CA ALA A 117 -16.17 2.27 -13.03
C ALA A 117 -16.54 3.43 -13.97
N ILE A 118 -16.62 3.17 -15.29
CA ILE A 118 -16.99 4.20 -16.27
C ILE A 118 -18.46 4.61 -16.16
N ASN A 119 -19.34 3.70 -15.81
CA ASN A 119 -20.77 3.96 -15.70
C ASN A 119 -21.20 4.54 -14.35
N GLU A 120 -20.35 4.48 -13.35
CA GLU A 120 -20.62 5.05 -12.03
C GLU A 120 -19.98 6.44 -11.89
N GLN A 121 -20.69 7.34 -11.24
CA GLN A 121 -20.13 8.66 -10.97
C GLN A 121 -19.11 8.57 -9.84
N PRO A 122 -17.88 9.12 -10.01
CA PRO A 122 -16.91 9.19 -8.94
C PRO A 122 -17.40 9.97 -7.73
N LEU A 123 -16.86 9.64 -6.56
CA LEU A 123 -17.12 10.33 -5.32
C LEU A 123 -16.26 11.59 -5.23
N ASN A 124 -16.88 12.73 -4.98
CA ASN A 124 -16.17 13.97 -4.70
C ASN A 124 -15.62 13.97 -3.27
N LEU A 125 -14.29 13.98 -3.15
CA LEU A 125 -13.61 14.08 -1.86
C LEU A 125 -13.39 15.53 -1.40
N GLY A 126 -13.68 16.49 -2.25
CA GLY A 126 -13.42 17.91 -2.02
C GLY A 126 -12.07 18.37 -2.57
N GLN A 127 -11.88 19.68 -2.63
CA GLN A 127 -10.64 20.34 -3.05
C GLN A 127 -10.15 19.95 -4.46
N GLY A 128 -11.06 19.53 -5.34
CA GLY A 128 -10.76 19.11 -6.71
C GLY A 128 -10.35 17.66 -6.86
N ILE A 129 -10.40 16.86 -5.81
CA ILE A 129 -9.99 15.45 -5.80
C ILE A 129 -11.22 14.54 -5.74
N TRP A 130 -11.27 13.57 -6.64
CA TRP A 130 -12.34 12.62 -6.80
C TRP A 130 -11.84 11.18 -6.70
N LEU A 131 -12.70 10.27 -6.29
CA LEU A 131 -12.40 8.85 -6.08
C LEU A 131 -13.33 7.98 -6.92
N SER A 132 -12.77 6.99 -7.59
CA SER A 132 -13.51 5.97 -8.34
C SER A 132 -13.08 4.58 -7.89
N ASP A 133 -14.04 3.68 -7.74
CA ASP A 133 -13.81 2.28 -7.44
C ASP A 133 -14.90 1.41 -8.10
N SER A 134 -14.81 0.11 -7.92
CA SER A 134 -15.87 -0.82 -8.30
C SER A 134 -15.91 -1.97 -7.31
N ALA A 135 -17.12 -2.43 -7.00
CA ALA A 135 -17.32 -3.62 -6.18
C ALA A 135 -16.95 -4.92 -6.92
N GLU A 136 -16.83 -4.87 -8.24
CA GLU A 136 -16.61 -6.04 -9.08
C GLU A 136 -15.38 -5.88 -9.98
N GLY A 137 -14.79 -7.00 -10.35
CA GLY A 137 -13.69 -7.04 -11.31
C GLY A 137 -12.31 -6.71 -10.74
N ASN A 138 -12.17 -6.70 -9.42
CA ASN A 138 -10.89 -6.50 -8.74
C ASN A 138 -10.11 -7.81 -8.68
N LEU A 139 -9.04 -7.93 -9.44
CA LEU A 139 -8.16 -9.10 -9.48
C LEU A 139 -7.00 -8.97 -8.50
N ARG A 140 -6.49 -7.76 -8.35
CA ARG A 140 -5.38 -7.41 -7.47
C ARG A 140 -5.56 -5.97 -7.01
N SER A 141 -5.14 -5.66 -5.79
CA SER A 141 -5.17 -4.29 -5.31
C SER A 141 -4.18 -3.41 -6.06
N ALA A 142 -4.62 -2.27 -6.52
CA ALA A 142 -3.79 -1.26 -7.17
C ALA A 142 -4.49 0.11 -7.17
N ILE A 143 -3.72 1.16 -7.38
CA ILE A 143 -4.22 2.53 -7.47
C ILE A 143 -3.68 3.18 -8.73
N ALA A 144 -4.54 3.86 -9.47
CA ALA A 144 -4.17 4.72 -10.58
C ALA A 144 -4.64 6.15 -10.31
N VAL A 145 -3.81 7.10 -10.69
CA VAL A 145 -4.09 8.53 -10.51
C VAL A 145 -4.00 9.24 -11.85
N SER A 146 -5.01 10.02 -12.18
CA SER A 146 -4.99 10.93 -13.32
C SER A 146 -5.27 12.36 -12.87
N ARG A 147 -4.53 13.30 -13.44
CA ARG A 147 -4.64 14.72 -13.13
C ARG A 147 -4.78 15.54 -14.41
N ALA A 148 -5.79 16.37 -14.45
CA ALA A 148 -5.99 17.31 -15.56
C ALA A 148 -4.98 18.46 -15.49
N ALA A 149 -4.56 18.94 -16.67
CA ALA A 149 -3.69 20.12 -16.76
C ALA A 149 -4.37 21.36 -16.18
N ASN A 150 -5.70 21.48 -16.36
CA ASN A 150 -6.51 22.54 -15.79
C ASN A 150 -7.72 21.93 -15.10
N ALA A 151 -8.07 22.46 -13.92
CA ALA A 151 -9.30 22.08 -13.25
C ALA A 151 -10.54 22.42 -14.10
N PHE A 152 -11.57 21.60 -13.99
CA PHE A 152 -12.83 21.79 -14.68
C PHE A 152 -14.01 21.65 -13.71
N ASP A 153 -15.18 22.05 -14.18
CA ASP A 153 -16.43 22.02 -13.40
C ASP A 153 -17.21 20.73 -13.68
N VAL A 154 -17.72 20.11 -12.61
CA VAL A 154 -18.62 18.97 -12.65
C VAL A 154 -19.85 19.31 -11.80
N ASP A 155 -20.93 19.70 -12.42
CA ASP A 155 -22.20 20.08 -11.75
C ASP A 155 -22.01 21.12 -10.61
N GLY A 156 -21.16 22.12 -10.84
CA GLY A 156 -20.84 23.16 -9.87
C GLY A 156 -19.70 22.84 -8.91
N GLU A 157 -19.13 21.63 -9.00
CA GLU A 157 -18.00 21.19 -8.18
C GLU A 157 -16.71 21.16 -8.99
N THR A 158 -15.60 21.52 -8.37
CA THR A 158 -14.30 21.51 -9.04
C THR A 158 -13.75 20.10 -9.13
N ALA A 159 -13.21 19.72 -10.28
CA ALA A 159 -12.48 18.49 -10.51
C ALA A 159 -11.12 18.78 -11.15
N ALA A 160 -10.06 18.22 -10.60
CA ALA A 160 -8.69 18.35 -11.09
C ALA A 160 -7.94 17.03 -11.11
N MET A 161 -8.23 16.11 -10.19
CA MET A 161 -7.55 14.84 -10.04
C MET A 161 -8.54 13.72 -9.70
N LEU A 162 -8.34 12.56 -10.29
CA LEU A 162 -9.10 11.35 -10.00
C LEU A 162 -8.16 10.25 -9.51
N VAL A 163 -8.51 9.66 -8.38
CA VAL A 163 -7.88 8.47 -7.83
C VAL A 163 -8.81 7.28 -8.06
N SER A 164 -8.35 6.27 -8.79
CA SER A 164 -9.12 5.04 -9.01
C SER A 164 -8.47 3.89 -8.27
N VAL A 165 -9.27 3.12 -7.54
CA VAL A 165 -8.82 2.08 -6.64
C VAL A 165 -9.40 0.73 -7.05
N ALA A 166 -8.52 -0.24 -7.28
CA ALA A 166 -8.87 -1.65 -7.28
C ALA A 166 -8.53 -2.22 -5.91
N MET A 167 -9.50 -2.79 -5.23
CA MET A 167 -9.34 -3.29 -3.87
C MET A 167 -9.62 -4.79 -3.80
N ASN A 168 -8.58 -5.56 -3.54
CA ASN A 168 -8.65 -7.00 -3.33
C ASN A 168 -8.14 -7.41 -1.93
N ASP A 169 -7.44 -6.50 -1.27
CA ASP A 169 -6.93 -6.62 0.10
C ASP A 169 -6.85 -5.22 0.75
N ASP A 170 -6.29 -5.12 1.95
CA ASP A 170 -6.21 -3.89 2.73
C ASP A 170 -5.08 -2.93 2.28
N GLN A 171 -4.26 -3.30 1.31
CA GLN A 171 -3.09 -2.50 0.93
C GLN A 171 -3.43 -1.08 0.45
N PRO A 172 -4.48 -0.85 -0.37
CA PRO A 172 -4.82 0.51 -0.80
C PRO A 172 -5.24 1.44 0.34
N ILE A 173 -5.64 0.88 1.47
CA ILE A 173 -6.13 1.67 2.62
C ILE A 173 -5.06 2.63 3.12
N ALA A 174 -3.79 2.24 3.13
CA ALA A 174 -2.70 3.11 3.55
C ALA A 174 -2.59 4.38 2.68
N VAL A 175 -2.69 4.23 1.36
CA VAL A 175 -2.67 5.37 0.41
C VAL A 175 -3.91 6.24 0.57
N LEU A 176 -5.09 5.63 0.70
CA LEU A 176 -6.35 6.36 0.89
C LEU A 176 -6.35 7.13 2.21
N LYS A 177 -5.78 6.57 3.26
CA LYS A 177 -5.63 7.24 4.56
C LYS A 177 -4.73 8.47 4.46
N ARG A 178 -3.60 8.37 3.77
CA ARG A 178 -2.72 9.51 3.52
C ARG A 178 -3.41 10.60 2.69
N LEU A 179 -4.14 10.19 1.67
CA LEU A 179 -4.94 11.11 0.87
C LEU A 179 -5.97 11.85 1.74
N ALA A 180 -6.67 11.14 2.60
CA ALA A 180 -7.62 11.72 3.54
C ALA A 180 -6.94 12.70 4.50
N ASP A 181 -5.78 12.36 5.06
CA ASP A 181 -5.02 13.22 5.95
C ASP A 181 -4.57 14.51 5.24
N LEU A 182 -4.11 14.43 4.01
CA LEU A 182 -3.73 15.59 3.19
C LEU A 182 -4.94 16.50 2.91
N LEU A 183 -6.10 15.93 2.66
CA LEU A 183 -7.33 16.70 2.46
C LEU A 183 -7.82 17.37 3.76
N LEU A 184 -7.74 16.67 4.89
CA LEU A 184 -8.10 17.22 6.21
C LEU A 184 -7.18 18.39 6.61
N ASP A 185 -5.92 18.33 6.24
CA ASP A 185 -4.92 19.36 6.50
C ASP A 185 -4.94 20.50 5.46
N ASN A 186 -5.90 20.49 4.53
CA ASN A 186 -5.99 21.45 3.40
C ASN A 186 -4.73 21.50 2.53
N LYS A 187 -4.10 20.36 2.31
CA LYS A 187 -2.86 20.22 1.52
C LYS A 187 -3.10 19.66 0.11
N ALA A 188 -4.33 19.69 -0.39
CA ALA A 188 -4.66 19.23 -1.74
C ALA A 188 -3.86 19.96 -2.83
N ASP A 189 -3.54 21.23 -2.64
CA ASP A 189 -2.69 21.98 -3.56
C ASP A 189 -1.34 21.32 -3.81
N ARG A 190 -0.78 20.65 -2.83
CA ARG A 190 0.47 19.88 -2.99
C ARG A 190 0.29 18.73 -3.97
N LEU A 191 -0.83 18.02 -3.89
CA LEU A 191 -1.17 16.94 -4.82
C LEU A 191 -1.42 17.45 -6.23
N LEU A 192 -2.06 18.61 -6.37
CA LEU A 192 -2.43 19.19 -7.65
C LEU A 192 -1.25 19.86 -8.37
N LYS A 193 -0.19 20.23 -7.67
CA LYS A 193 0.98 20.93 -8.22
C LYS A 193 2.25 20.09 -8.25
N ALA A 194 2.25 18.92 -7.59
CA ALA A 194 3.42 18.07 -7.48
C ALA A 194 3.80 17.45 -8.83
N ASP A 195 5.09 17.24 -9.05
CA ASP A 195 5.57 16.34 -10.10
C ASP A 195 5.31 14.88 -9.73
N ALA A 196 5.58 13.95 -10.65
CA ALA A 196 5.31 12.53 -10.44
C ALA A 196 6.05 11.97 -9.20
N ALA A 197 7.33 12.31 -9.02
CA ALA A 197 8.13 11.82 -7.90
C ALA A 197 7.61 12.35 -6.55
N THR A 198 7.27 13.63 -6.50
CA THR A 198 6.71 14.26 -5.29
C THR A 198 5.33 13.72 -4.97
N LEU A 199 4.48 13.51 -5.98
CA LEU A 199 3.15 12.94 -5.79
C LEU A 199 3.22 11.52 -5.25
N LEU A 200 4.12 10.69 -5.78
CA LEU A 200 4.37 9.35 -5.25
C LEU A 200 4.82 9.38 -3.79
N ALA A 201 5.76 10.26 -3.46
CA ALA A 201 6.23 10.43 -2.09
C ALA A 201 5.11 10.86 -1.15
N LEU A 202 4.27 11.80 -1.56
CA LEU A 202 3.12 12.26 -0.77
C LEU A 202 2.11 11.14 -0.48
N LEU A 203 1.90 10.22 -1.41
CA LEU A 203 0.91 9.15 -1.30
C LEU A 203 1.45 7.85 -0.71
N THR A 204 2.77 7.61 -0.75
CA THR A 204 3.37 6.33 -0.35
C THR A 204 4.32 6.41 0.83
N SER A 205 4.86 7.59 1.15
CA SER A 205 5.79 7.77 2.25
C SER A 205 5.08 7.80 3.61
N ASP A 206 5.58 7.07 4.60
CA ASP A 206 5.10 7.13 5.99
C ASP A 206 5.57 8.41 6.70
N ASP A 207 6.58 9.06 6.16
CA ASP A 207 7.03 10.36 6.63
C ASP A 207 6.13 11.44 6.04
N ALA A 208 5.32 12.07 6.88
CA ALA A 208 4.63 13.29 6.50
C ALA A 208 5.66 14.28 5.95
N PRO A 209 5.43 14.90 4.77
CA PRO A 209 6.34 15.92 4.30
C PRO A 209 6.42 17.01 5.34
N THR A 210 7.58 17.11 5.96
CA THR A 210 7.92 18.12 6.96
C THR A 210 8.21 19.44 6.27
N ASP A 211 7.19 20.03 5.66
CA ASP A 211 7.25 21.45 5.35
C ASP A 211 6.62 22.22 6.51
N ASP A 212 7.44 22.98 7.19
CA ASP A 212 7.09 23.90 8.29
C ASP A 212 6.71 23.27 9.64
N VAL A 213 7.15 22.08 9.95
CA VAL A 213 7.18 21.64 11.35
C VAL A 213 8.48 22.15 11.96
N LEU A 214 8.36 23.12 12.84
CA LEU A 214 9.44 23.43 13.79
C LEU A 214 9.68 22.17 14.62
N SER A 215 10.66 21.37 14.23
CA SER A 215 11.10 20.25 15.04
C SER A 215 11.93 20.80 16.19
N ALA A 216 11.44 20.66 17.40
CA ALA A 216 12.22 20.89 18.60
C ALA A 216 12.64 19.52 19.16
N GLU A 217 13.95 19.28 19.20
CA GLU A 217 14.50 18.13 19.87
C GLU A 217 14.61 18.44 21.36
N PHE A 218 13.89 17.72 22.20
CA PHE A 218 14.08 17.81 23.64
C PHE A 218 14.49 16.47 24.21
N VAL A 219 15.48 16.55 25.07
CA VAL A 219 15.95 15.40 25.83
C VAL A 219 15.06 15.23 27.04
N VAL A 220 14.28 14.16 27.04
CA VAL A 220 13.50 13.77 28.23
C VAL A 220 14.45 13.14 29.24
N ARG A 221 14.70 13.87 30.33
CA ARG A 221 15.54 13.41 31.44
C ARG A 221 14.67 12.86 32.56
N ASN A 222 14.09 11.70 32.38
CA ASN A 222 13.55 10.95 33.50
C ASN A 222 13.99 9.48 33.39
N GLU A 223 14.03 8.79 34.54
CA GLU A 223 14.56 7.41 34.62
C GLU A 223 13.74 6.40 33.83
N HIS A 224 12.55 6.72 33.40
CA HIS A 224 11.61 5.79 32.77
C HIS A 224 11.13 6.23 31.38
N GLY A 225 11.66 7.32 30.81
CA GLY A 225 11.25 7.84 29.52
C GLY A 225 9.80 8.38 29.50
N LEU A 226 9.24 8.52 28.30
CA LEU A 226 7.85 8.90 28.10
C LEU A 226 6.96 7.66 28.17
N HIS A 227 6.00 7.64 29.09
CA HIS A 227 4.99 6.59 29.19
C HIS A 227 3.70 6.99 28.48
N ALA A 228 2.85 6.00 28.18
CA ALA A 228 1.60 6.16 27.41
C ALA A 228 0.57 7.15 28.00
N ARG A 229 0.84 7.71 29.19
CA ARG A 229 -0.05 8.68 29.86
C ARG A 229 0.54 10.03 30.26
N PRO A 230 1.55 10.59 29.64
CA PRO A 230 2.04 11.92 30.01
C PRO A 230 1.39 13.01 29.15
N GLY A 231 0.15 13.04 28.98
CA GLY A 231 -0.50 14.05 28.14
C GLY A 231 -1.95 14.34 28.47
N THR A 232 -2.46 13.76 29.54
CA THR A 232 -3.77 14.15 30.07
C THR A 232 -3.60 15.25 31.12
N MET A 233 -3.49 16.45 30.68
CA MET A 233 -3.91 17.61 31.43
C MET A 233 -4.98 18.34 30.64
#